data_9fa9e52424f9c03f545f5acca70fdd49
#
_entry.id   9fa9e52424f9c03f545f5acca70fdd49
#
_cell.length_a   1.000
_cell.length_b   1.000
_cell.length_c   1.000
_cell.angle_alpha   90.00
_cell.angle_beta   90.00
_cell.angle_gamma   90.00
#
_symmetry.space_group_name_H-M   'P 1'
#
loop_
_entity.id
_entity.type
_entity.pdbx_description
1 polymer ?
#
loop_
_entity_poly.entity_id
_entity_poly.type
_entity_poly.pdbx_seq_one_letter_code
_entity_poly.pdbx_strand_id
1 'polypeptide(L)'
;LLALPKAAEALGGTLPELDRPAPPFELAGVLPPGDQGQLSLGELLGSWVVIYFYPRDFTGGCTLEARGFQRDLEAFQAAGAAVVGISADDPDSHASFCSEEGLSFPLLSDPGGQVSRAYGSWIAPFSQRHTFLIDPDGNLRSTWVAVRPSGHSQEVLARLRELQLSPGIG
;
A
#
# COMPACT_ATOMS: atom_id res chain seq x y z
N LEU A 1 -11.83 -33.59 8.92
CA LEU A 1 -10.90 -32.72 9.63
C LEU A 1 -10.60 -31.49 8.81
N LEU A 2 -11.08 -30.34 9.28
CA LEU A 2 -10.76 -29.08 8.65
C LEU A 2 -9.36 -28.67 9.08
N ALA A 3 -8.45 -28.52 8.12
CA ALA A 3 -7.15 -27.95 8.38
C ALA A 3 -7.31 -26.48 8.78
N LEU A 4 -6.49 -26.02 9.73
CA LEU A 4 -6.43 -24.59 10.05
C LEU A 4 -6.01 -23.82 8.79
N PRO A 5 -6.63 -22.66 8.53
CA PRO A 5 -6.20 -21.86 7.39
C PRO A 5 -4.74 -21.47 7.55
N LYS A 6 -3.95 -21.73 6.53
CA LYS A 6 -2.56 -21.27 6.44
C LYS A 6 -2.54 -19.86 5.87
N ALA A 7 -1.54 -19.07 6.25
CA ALA A 7 -1.27 -17.81 5.58
C ALA A 7 -1.14 -18.06 4.08
N ALA A 8 -1.78 -17.24 3.28
CA ALA A 8 -1.76 -17.38 1.84
C ALA A 8 -0.36 -17.05 1.30
N GLU A 9 0.08 -17.79 0.31
CA GLU A 9 1.31 -17.51 -0.39
C GLU A 9 1.01 -16.85 -1.73
N ALA A 10 1.90 -15.97 -2.14
CA ALA A 10 1.84 -15.28 -3.41
C ALA A 10 3.22 -15.14 -3.99
N LEU A 11 3.29 -14.66 -5.24
CA LEU A 11 4.56 -14.26 -5.81
C LEU A 11 5.14 -13.13 -4.96
N GLY A 12 6.24 -13.38 -4.29
CA GLY A 12 6.85 -12.43 -3.36
C GLY A 12 6.88 -12.87 -1.91
N GLY A 13 6.35 -14.06 -1.60
CA GLY A 13 6.43 -14.68 -0.27
C GLY A 13 5.08 -14.95 0.38
N THR A 14 5.10 -15.14 1.70
CA THR A 14 3.92 -15.42 2.49
C THR A 14 3.19 -14.13 2.84
N LEU A 15 1.91 -14.04 2.48
CA LEU A 15 1.09 -12.88 2.79
C LEU A 15 0.70 -12.86 4.27
N PRO A 16 0.58 -11.67 4.89
CA PRO A 16 -0.01 -11.55 6.22
C PRO A 16 -1.46 -12.06 6.23
N GLU A 17 -1.87 -12.60 7.36
CA GLU A 17 -3.25 -13.10 7.52
C GLU A 17 -4.25 -11.95 7.56
N LEU A 18 -5.43 -12.18 6.97
CA LEU A 18 -6.56 -11.25 7.08
C LEU A 18 -7.11 -11.25 8.51
N ASP A 19 -7.67 -10.11 8.89
CA ASP A 19 -8.30 -9.86 10.20
C ASP A 19 -7.33 -10.00 11.37
N ARG A 20 -6.05 -9.78 11.09
CA ARG A 20 -4.95 -9.74 12.07
C ARG A 20 -4.19 -8.42 11.92
N PRO A 21 -3.44 -8.01 12.94
CA PRO A 21 -2.63 -6.79 12.83
C PRO A 21 -1.67 -6.85 11.63
N ALA A 22 -1.68 -5.79 10.83
CA ALA A 22 -0.76 -5.66 9.72
C ALA A 22 0.68 -5.48 10.24
N PRO A 23 1.70 -5.97 9.53
CA PRO A 23 3.08 -5.76 9.94
C PRO A 23 3.41 -4.27 10.10
N PRO A 24 4.00 -3.87 11.24
CA PRO A 24 4.36 -2.48 11.46
C PRO A 24 5.55 -2.08 10.59
N PHE A 25 5.67 -0.79 10.33
CA PHE A 25 6.84 -0.25 9.64
C PHE A 25 7.07 1.20 10.02
N GLU A 26 8.30 1.66 9.81
CA GLU A 26 8.70 3.05 9.80
C GLU A 26 9.72 3.21 8.69
N LEU A 27 9.41 4.03 7.70
CA LEU A 27 10.23 4.18 6.50
C LEU A 27 10.46 5.65 6.17
N ALA A 28 11.63 5.94 5.64
CA ALA A 28 11.92 7.22 5.04
C ALA A 28 11.23 7.31 3.68
N GLY A 29 10.95 8.53 3.24
CA GLY A 29 10.37 8.75 1.93
C GLY A 29 10.04 10.20 1.69
N VAL A 30 9.11 10.42 0.77
CA VAL A 30 8.64 11.76 0.40
C VAL A 30 7.20 11.91 0.89
N LEU A 31 6.97 12.96 1.65
CA LEU A 31 5.66 13.30 2.21
C LEU A 31 5.09 14.52 1.49
N PRO A 32 3.77 14.61 1.26
CA PRO A 32 3.20 15.82 0.68
C PRO A 32 3.48 17.06 1.55
N PRO A 33 3.77 18.22 0.93
CA PRO A 33 3.77 18.55 -0.49
C PRO A 33 5.05 18.21 -1.27
N GLY A 34 6.03 17.50 -0.68
CA GLY A 34 7.25 17.11 -1.36
C GLY A 34 8.47 17.05 -0.45
N ASP A 35 8.26 17.13 0.86
CA ASP A 35 9.33 17.10 1.86
C ASP A 35 9.79 15.66 2.12
N GLN A 36 11.09 15.46 2.23
CA GLN A 36 11.61 14.18 2.71
C GLN A 36 11.42 14.06 4.22
N GLY A 37 11.06 12.87 4.67
CA GLY A 37 10.80 12.61 6.08
C GLY A 37 10.61 11.13 6.34
N GLN A 38 10.06 10.81 7.50
CA GLN A 38 9.74 9.43 7.89
C GLN A 38 8.26 9.31 8.21
N LEU A 39 7.71 8.13 7.95
CA LEU A 39 6.31 7.83 8.23
C LEU A 39 6.20 6.38 8.72
N SER A 40 5.46 6.18 9.81
CA SER A 40 5.17 4.85 10.34
C SER A 40 3.71 4.47 10.11
N LEU A 41 3.44 3.17 10.09
CA LEU A 41 2.05 2.70 10.06
C LEU A 41 1.27 3.22 11.27
N GLY A 42 1.89 3.23 12.45
CA GLY A 42 1.25 3.69 13.68
C GLY A 42 0.74 5.14 13.59
N GLU A 43 1.46 6.01 12.89
CA GLU A 43 1.04 7.40 12.69
C GLU A 43 -0.19 7.53 11.79
N LEU A 44 -0.45 6.54 10.95
CA LEU A 44 -1.59 6.52 10.03
C LEU A 44 -2.84 5.89 10.64
N LEU A 45 -2.71 5.14 11.73
CA LEU A 45 -3.84 4.45 12.36
C LEU A 45 -4.84 5.45 12.96
N GLY A 46 -6.09 5.01 13.07
CA GLY A 46 -7.24 5.89 13.29
C GLY A 46 -7.95 6.23 11.98
N SER A 47 -7.28 6.01 10.87
CA SER A 47 -7.83 6.08 9.52
C SER A 47 -7.67 4.73 8.85
N TRP A 48 -8.45 4.47 7.82
CA TRP A 48 -8.16 3.38 6.90
C TRP A 48 -6.86 3.69 6.14
N VAL A 49 -6.10 2.67 5.81
CA VAL A 49 -4.82 2.84 5.12
C VAL A 49 -4.76 1.90 3.93
N VAL A 50 -4.50 2.45 2.76
CA VAL A 50 -4.18 1.69 1.56
C VAL A 50 -2.66 1.74 1.39
N ILE A 51 -2.03 0.57 1.43
CA ILE A 51 -0.60 0.45 1.13
C ILE A 51 -0.47 -0.32 -0.18
N TYR A 52 0.16 0.28 -1.17
CA TYR A 52 0.47 -0.45 -2.38
C TYR A 52 1.98 -0.52 -2.60
N PHE A 53 2.47 -1.73 -2.75
CA PHE A 53 3.86 -2.00 -3.15
C PHE A 53 3.94 -2.01 -4.67
N TYR A 54 5.04 -1.51 -5.22
CA TYR A 54 5.26 -1.49 -6.66
C TYR A 54 6.75 -1.66 -6.97
N PRO A 55 7.09 -2.19 -8.16
CA PRO A 55 8.47 -2.52 -8.46
C PRO A 55 9.42 -1.34 -8.52
N ARG A 56 9.03 -0.23 -9.20
CA ARG A 56 9.99 0.82 -9.47
C ARG A 56 9.32 2.11 -9.98
N ASP A 57 9.83 3.26 -9.50
CA ASP A 57 9.44 4.56 -10.02
C ASP A 57 9.71 4.66 -11.53
N PHE A 58 8.95 5.50 -12.22
CA PHE A 58 9.09 5.82 -13.64
C PHE A 58 8.84 4.67 -14.63
N THR A 59 8.43 3.50 -14.19
CA THR A 59 8.00 2.44 -15.11
C THR A 59 6.55 2.68 -15.54
N GLY A 60 6.17 2.17 -16.73
CA GLY A 60 4.84 2.41 -17.29
C GLY A 60 3.69 1.96 -16.41
N GLY A 61 3.77 0.74 -15.88
CA GLY A 61 2.74 0.19 -14.98
C GLY A 61 2.66 0.92 -13.65
N CYS A 62 3.80 1.26 -13.07
CA CYS A 62 3.84 1.97 -11.79
C CYS A 62 3.34 3.41 -11.93
N THR A 63 3.65 4.07 -13.03
CA THR A 63 3.13 5.40 -13.34
C THR A 63 1.61 5.37 -13.49
N LEU A 64 1.08 4.40 -14.22
CA LEU A 64 -0.36 4.22 -14.40
C LEU A 64 -1.07 3.97 -13.08
N GLU A 65 -0.51 3.13 -12.23
CA GLU A 65 -1.07 2.84 -10.90
C GLU A 65 -1.07 4.08 -10.01
N ALA A 66 0.04 4.81 -9.95
CA ALA A 66 0.14 6.05 -9.17
C ALA A 66 -0.87 7.10 -9.64
N ARG A 67 -1.03 7.27 -10.94
CA ARG A 67 -2.01 8.19 -11.52
C ARG A 67 -3.44 7.79 -11.16
N GLY A 68 -3.74 6.51 -11.12
CA GLY A 68 -5.04 6.01 -10.70
C GLY A 68 -5.36 6.37 -9.25
N PHE A 69 -4.43 6.14 -8.33
CA PHE A 69 -4.61 6.53 -6.94
C PHE A 69 -4.69 8.04 -6.75
N GLN A 70 -3.89 8.80 -7.50
CA GLN A 70 -3.96 10.27 -7.43
C GLN A 70 -5.30 10.80 -7.94
N ARG A 71 -5.80 10.26 -9.03
CA ARG A 71 -7.12 10.62 -9.57
C ARG A 71 -8.23 10.41 -8.56
N ASP A 72 -8.18 9.31 -7.82
CA ASP A 72 -9.22 8.92 -6.87
C ASP A 72 -8.90 9.32 -5.42
N LEU A 73 -7.81 10.09 -5.20
CA LEU A 73 -7.33 10.40 -3.85
C LEU A 73 -8.37 11.13 -3.01
N GLU A 74 -9.09 12.11 -3.57
CA GLU A 74 -10.12 12.82 -2.83
C GLU A 74 -11.23 11.88 -2.36
N ALA A 75 -11.60 10.89 -3.18
CA ALA A 75 -12.59 9.90 -2.80
C ALA A 75 -12.12 9.02 -1.67
N PHE A 76 -10.84 8.62 -1.66
CA PHE A 76 -10.25 7.89 -0.55
C PHE A 76 -10.26 8.73 0.72
N GLN A 77 -9.82 9.98 0.64
CA GLN A 77 -9.79 10.89 1.79
C GLN A 77 -11.19 11.16 2.34
N ALA A 78 -12.17 11.35 1.46
CA ALA A 78 -13.56 11.51 1.86
C ALA A 78 -14.11 10.28 2.57
N ALA A 79 -13.62 9.10 2.23
CA ALA A 79 -13.96 7.84 2.90
C ALA A 79 -13.09 7.57 4.15
N GLY A 80 -12.25 8.50 4.55
CA GLY A 80 -11.41 8.36 5.75
C GLY A 80 -10.20 7.45 5.55
N ALA A 81 -9.66 7.38 4.34
CA ALA A 81 -8.52 6.54 4.01
C ALA A 81 -7.31 7.34 3.53
N ALA A 82 -6.14 6.95 4.00
CA ALA A 82 -4.86 7.41 3.48
C ALA A 82 -4.33 6.41 2.45
N VAL A 83 -3.61 6.91 1.46
CA VAL A 83 -2.95 6.09 0.43
C VAL A 83 -1.44 6.28 0.57
N VAL A 84 -0.69 5.19 0.55
CA VAL A 84 0.77 5.19 0.65
C VAL A 84 1.34 4.20 -0.37
N GLY A 85 2.31 4.65 -1.17
CA GLY A 85 3.06 3.78 -2.07
C GLY A 85 4.41 3.41 -1.47
N ILE A 86 4.87 2.19 -1.68
CA ILE A 86 6.16 1.69 -1.18
C ILE A 86 6.90 0.94 -2.28
N SER A 87 8.15 1.29 -2.48
CA SER A 87 9.07 0.55 -3.35
C SER A 87 10.49 0.58 -2.79
N ALA A 88 11.40 -0.15 -3.43
CA ALA A 88 12.80 -0.16 -3.03
C ALA A 88 13.59 1.06 -3.53
N ASP A 89 12.97 1.95 -4.29
CA ASP A 89 13.60 3.18 -4.75
C ASP A 89 13.98 4.08 -3.58
N ASP A 90 15.01 4.89 -3.76
CA ASP A 90 15.45 5.82 -2.72
C ASP A 90 14.56 7.07 -2.65
N PRO A 91 14.69 7.88 -1.56
CA PRO A 91 13.86 9.09 -1.42
C PRO A 91 14.05 10.12 -2.53
N ASP A 92 15.23 10.24 -3.11
CA ASP A 92 15.48 11.20 -4.20
C ASP A 92 14.71 10.78 -5.47
N SER A 93 14.69 9.49 -5.79
CA SER A 93 13.88 8.95 -6.88
C SER A 93 12.39 9.24 -6.64
N HIS A 94 11.90 8.96 -5.44
CA HIS A 94 10.51 9.25 -5.07
C HIS A 94 10.18 10.73 -5.18
N ALA A 95 11.09 11.62 -4.77
CA ALA A 95 10.87 13.06 -4.89
C ALA A 95 10.67 13.49 -6.34
N SER A 96 11.52 12.97 -7.24
CA SER A 96 11.41 13.24 -8.66
C SER A 96 10.12 12.68 -9.25
N PHE A 97 9.77 11.45 -8.88
CA PHE A 97 8.56 10.79 -9.36
C PHE A 97 7.29 11.52 -8.89
N CYS A 98 7.23 11.87 -7.60
CA CYS A 98 6.12 12.65 -7.05
C CYS A 98 5.96 13.99 -7.76
N SER A 99 7.07 14.70 -7.98
CA SER A 99 7.06 16.00 -8.64
C SER A 99 6.58 15.88 -10.08
N GLU A 100 7.12 14.93 -10.83
CA GLU A 100 6.79 14.73 -12.24
C GLU A 100 5.33 14.31 -12.44
N GLU A 101 4.80 13.43 -11.56
CA GLU A 101 3.45 12.92 -11.67
C GLU A 101 2.41 13.72 -10.86
N GLY A 102 2.85 14.71 -10.10
CA GLY A 102 1.94 15.54 -9.30
C GLY A 102 1.24 14.75 -8.19
N LEU A 103 1.97 13.84 -7.51
CA LEU A 103 1.37 13.00 -6.48
C LEU A 103 1.25 13.76 -5.16
N SER A 104 0.10 13.61 -4.51
CA SER A 104 -0.22 14.25 -3.23
C SER A 104 -0.36 13.23 -2.08
N PHE A 105 0.19 12.05 -2.25
CA PHE A 105 0.27 11.03 -1.20
C PHE A 105 1.72 10.57 -1.01
N PRO A 106 2.06 10.01 0.18
CA PRO A 106 3.43 9.61 0.47
C PRO A 106 3.94 8.47 -0.42
N LEU A 107 5.21 8.55 -0.81
CA LEU A 107 5.96 7.43 -1.37
C LEU A 107 7.11 7.11 -0.43
N LEU A 108 7.14 5.90 0.09
CA LEU A 108 8.13 5.46 1.07
C LEU A 108 9.15 4.52 0.45
N SER A 109 10.37 4.61 0.95
CA SER A 109 11.53 3.86 0.47
C SER A 109 11.79 2.65 1.36
N ASP A 110 11.85 1.48 0.75
CA ASP A 110 12.14 0.21 1.43
C ASP A 110 13.36 -0.46 0.77
N PRO A 111 14.55 0.14 0.92
CA PRO A 111 15.75 -0.42 0.31
C PRO A 111 16.07 -1.79 0.90
N GLY A 112 16.34 -2.77 0.03
CA GLY A 112 16.57 -4.14 0.47
C GLY A 112 15.29 -4.93 0.77
N GLY A 113 14.11 -4.32 0.70
CA GLY A 113 12.83 -5.00 0.75
C GLY A 113 12.42 -5.59 2.10
N GLN A 114 12.88 -5.01 3.21
CA GLN A 114 12.59 -5.54 4.53
C GLN A 114 11.09 -5.52 4.86
N VAL A 115 10.43 -4.38 4.62
CA VAL A 115 8.99 -4.24 4.83
C VAL A 115 8.23 -5.01 3.76
N SER A 116 8.67 -4.94 2.51
CA SER A 116 8.08 -5.73 1.41
C SER A 116 8.06 -7.22 1.75
N ARG A 117 9.15 -7.75 2.32
CA ARG A 117 9.21 -9.15 2.78
C ARG A 117 8.18 -9.45 3.86
N ALA A 118 8.05 -8.57 4.84
CA ALA A 118 7.07 -8.76 5.91
C ALA A 118 5.64 -8.85 5.38
N TYR A 119 5.37 -8.19 4.26
CA TYR A 119 4.07 -8.23 3.59
C TYR A 119 3.96 -9.31 2.50
N GLY A 120 4.99 -10.13 2.32
CA GLY A 120 4.98 -11.14 1.26
C GLY A 120 5.02 -10.57 -0.15
N SER A 121 5.68 -9.43 -0.31
CA SER A 121 5.68 -8.62 -1.55
C SER A 121 7.10 -8.35 -2.06
N TRP A 122 8.01 -9.31 -1.91
CA TRP A 122 9.40 -9.09 -2.28
C TRP A 122 10.00 -10.22 -3.12
N ILE A 123 10.50 -9.86 -4.29
CA ILE A 123 11.43 -10.68 -5.08
C ILE A 123 12.59 -9.76 -5.45
N ALA A 124 13.73 -9.95 -4.78
CA ALA A 124 14.87 -9.07 -4.99
C ALA A 124 15.20 -8.88 -6.47
N PRO A 125 15.48 -7.65 -6.91
CA PRO A 125 15.63 -6.43 -6.09
C PRO A 125 14.36 -5.55 -6.04
N PHE A 126 13.17 -6.11 -6.30
CA PHE A 126 11.94 -5.33 -6.45
C PHE A 126 10.81 -5.79 -5.52
N SER A 127 10.06 -4.80 -5.01
CA SER A 127 8.74 -5.06 -4.44
C SER A 127 7.80 -5.57 -5.52
N GLN A 128 6.93 -6.50 -5.17
CA GLN A 128 5.91 -6.99 -6.08
C GLN A 128 4.67 -6.10 -6.02
N ARG A 129 3.88 -6.08 -7.06
CA ARG A 129 2.70 -5.22 -7.17
C ARG A 129 1.53 -5.81 -6.40
N HIS A 130 1.58 -5.66 -5.08
CA HIS A 130 0.52 -6.09 -4.16
C HIS A 130 -0.01 -4.90 -3.38
N THR A 131 -1.30 -4.91 -3.09
CA THR A 131 -1.96 -3.85 -2.34
C THR A 131 -2.64 -4.43 -1.11
N PHE A 132 -2.61 -3.65 -0.02
CA PHE A 132 -3.16 -4.05 1.28
C PHE A 132 -4.07 -2.95 1.81
N LEU A 133 -5.23 -3.33 2.30
CA LEU A 133 -6.19 -2.42 2.92
C LEU A 133 -6.27 -2.73 4.41
N ILE A 134 -5.96 -1.72 5.22
CA ILE A 134 -5.84 -1.82 6.68
C ILE A 134 -6.92 -0.93 7.31
N ASP A 135 -7.63 -1.45 8.31
CA ASP A 135 -8.66 -0.69 9.00
C ASP A 135 -8.08 0.27 10.06
N PRO A 136 -8.92 1.17 10.64
CA PRO A 136 -8.42 2.14 11.63
C PRO A 136 -7.79 1.53 12.87
N ASP A 137 -8.10 0.28 13.21
CA ASP A 137 -7.51 -0.43 14.35
C ASP A 137 -6.18 -1.11 13.99
N GLY A 138 -5.78 -1.09 12.73
CA GLY A 138 -4.53 -1.66 12.26
C GLY A 138 -4.64 -3.09 11.76
N ASN A 139 -5.85 -3.62 11.61
CA ASN A 139 -6.06 -4.97 11.10
C ASN A 139 -6.13 -5.00 9.58
N LEU A 140 -5.47 -5.99 8.97
CA LEU A 140 -5.51 -6.20 7.53
C LEU A 140 -6.87 -6.74 7.11
N ARG A 141 -7.55 -6.05 6.19
CA ARG A 141 -8.91 -6.40 5.78
C ARG A 141 -9.02 -6.94 4.36
N SER A 142 -8.13 -6.54 3.49
CA SER A 142 -8.11 -7.04 2.09
C SER A 142 -6.71 -7.01 1.52
N THR A 143 -6.45 -7.92 0.60
CA THR A 143 -5.18 -8.04 -0.11
C THR A 143 -5.45 -8.26 -1.59
N TRP A 144 -4.71 -7.57 -2.44
CA TRP A 144 -4.69 -7.78 -3.89
C TRP A 144 -3.28 -8.16 -4.31
N VAL A 145 -3.12 -9.28 -4.99
CA VAL A 145 -1.82 -9.76 -5.42
C VAL A 145 -1.68 -9.66 -6.94
N ALA A 146 -0.44 -9.46 -7.40
CA ALA A 146 -0.13 -9.35 -8.83
C ALA A 146 -1.08 -8.37 -9.54
N VAL A 147 -1.20 -7.19 -8.98
CA VAL A 147 -2.17 -6.17 -9.39
C VAL A 147 -1.95 -5.75 -10.84
N ARG A 148 -3.04 -5.63 -11.58
CA ARG A 148 -3.06 -4.95 -12.88
C ARG A 148 -3.31 -3.47 -12.63
N PRO A 149 -2.43 -2.57 -13.10
CA PRO A 149 -2.53 -1.13 -12.77
C PRO A 149 -3.82 -0.46 -13.22
N SER A 150 -4.38 -0.88 -14.35
CA SER A 150 -5.60 -0.27 -14.90
C SER A 150 -6.81 -0.58 -14.03
N GLY A 151 -7.48 0.47 -13.54
CA GLY A 151 -8.71 0.34 -12.75
C GLY A 151 -8.52 -0.13 -11.32
N HIS A 152 -7.29 -0.34 -10.88
CA HIS A 152 -7.01 -0.88 -9.55
C HIS A 152 -7.47 0.03 -8.42
N SER A 153 -7.22 1.34 -8.52
CA SER A 153 -7.65 2.29 -7.47
C SER A 153 -9.16 2.24 -7.23
N GLN A 154 -9.96 2.09 -8.28
CA GLN A 154 -11.41 1.98 -8.17
C GLN A 154 -11.83 0.67 -7.51
N GLU A 155 -11.13 -0.41 -7.80
CA GLU A 155 -11.35 -1.71 -7.17
C GLU A 155 -11.12 -1.63 -5.65
N VAL A 156 -10.03 -0.99 -5.23
CA VAL A 156 -9.70 -0.79 -3.83
C VAL A 156 -10.74 0.10 -3.15
N LEU A 157 -11.12 1.20 -3.80
CA LEU A 157 -12.13 2.13 -3.26
C LEU A 157 -13.49 1.43 -3.07
N ALA A 158 -13.89 0.61 -4.02
CA ALA A 158 -15.13 -0.18 -3.91
C ALA A 158 -15.10 -1.12 -2.72
N ARG A 159 -13.98 -1.81 -2.51
CA ARG A 159 -13.83 -2.72 -1.36
C ARG A 159 -13.82 -1.96 -0.03
N LEU A 160 -13.15 -0.81 0.02
CA LEU A 160 -13.15 0.05 1.20
C LEU A 160 -14.58 0.42 1.60
N ARG A 161 -15.37 0.92 0.65
CA ARG A 161 -16.77 1.30 0.89
C ARG A 161 -17.62 0.12 1.35
N GLU A 162 -17.41 -1.03 0.76
CA GLU A 162 -18.09 -2.28 1.13
C GLU A 162 -17.79 -2.66 2.58
N LEU A 163 -16.53 -2.60 2.99
CA LEU A 163 -16.12 -2.91 4.37
C LEU A 163 -16.65 -1.88 5.37
N GLN A 164 -16.78 -0.63 4.97
CA GLN A 164 -17.35 0.42 5.84
C GLN A 164 -18.84 0.25 6.09
N LEU A 165 -19.54 -0.45 5.21
CA LEU A 165 -20.96 -0.77 5.39
C LEU A 165 -21.18 -2.04 6.23
N SER A 166 -20.13 -2.83 6.44
CA SER A 166 -20.21 -4.10 7.17
C SER A 166 -19.90 -3.87 8.64
N PRO A 167 -20.45 -4.73 9.58
CA PRO A 167 -20.01 -4.69 10.95
C PRO A 167 -18.51 -4.90 11.05
N GLY A 168 -17.86 -4.21 11.97
CA GLY A 168 -16.44 -4.36 12.19
C GLY A 168 -16.08 -5.76 12.70
N ILE A 169 -14.78 -6.02 12.86
CA ILE A 169 -14.27 -7.23 13.49
C ILE A 169 -14.71 -7.19 14.95
N GLY A 170 -15.55 -8.12 15.30
CA GLY A 170 -16.16 -8.20 16.62
C GLY A 170 -15.20 -8.62 17.72
#